data_10913283fb2c8ca9fe42a448ce5b079a
#
_entry.id   10913283fb2c8ca9fe42a448ce5b079a
#
_cell.length_a   1.000
_cell.length_b   1.000
_cell.length_c   1.000
_cell.angle_alpha   90.00
_cell.angle_beta   90.00
_cell.angle_gamma   90.00
#
_symmetry.space_group_name_H-M   'P 1'
#
loop_
_entity.id
_entity.type
_entity.pdbx_description
1 polymer ?
#
loop_
_entity_poly.entity_id
_entity_poly.type
_entity_poly.pdbx_seq_one_letter_code
_entity_poly.pdbx_strand_id
1 'polypeptide(L)'
;MRKLLFIFFLITISKSFADNKNEIINHFEKIDNLNFKFEQNINGKIETGNCTIQYPKKIYCKYNGGSNKILVSNSKSVVVKTNTGYYRYPIKQTPLNLILDKEFMLKKINNMEEKIIDNKFINYKFIENDNEINIFFDLKTFHLRGWQTTDIYQNLNITYLW
;
A
#
# COMPACT_ATOMS: atom_id res chain seq x y z
N MET A 1 41.70 52.23 2.51
CA MET A 1 40.34 51.83 2.07
C MET A 1 40.29 50.30 1.91
N ARG A 2 39.76 49.60 2.90
CA ARG A 2 39.76 48.12 2.97
C ARG A 2 38.38 47.66 2.53
N LYS A 3 38.27 47.11 1.33
CA LYS A 3 36.98 46.55 0.83
C LYS A 3 36.73 45.22 1.53
N LEU A 4 35.72 45.17 2.40
CA LEU A 4 35.21 43.94 3.00
C LEU A 4 34.34 43.22 1.96
N LEU A 5 34.82 42.10 1.46
CA LEU A 5 34.05 41.20 0.57
C LEU A 5 33.17 40.31 1.47
N PHE A 6 31.87 40.58 1.54
CA PHE A 6 30.87 39.71 2.16
C PHE A 6 30.57 38.59 1.19
N ILE A 7 31.14 37.40 1.42
CA ILE A 7 30.76 36.17 0.73
C ILE A 7 29.48 35.66 1.38
N PHE A 8 28.34 35.88 0.72
CA PHE A 8 27.06 35.35 1.10
C PHE A 8 27.02 33.87 0.73
N PHE A 9 27.26 32.96 1.71
CA PHE A 9 27.20 31.51 1.53
C PHE A 9 25.70 31.13 1.50
N LEU A 10 25.14 31.01 0.29
CA LEU A 10 23.82 30.45 0.06
C LEU A 10 23.86 28.96 0.38
N ILE A 11 23.47 28.60 1.62
CA ILE A 11 23.21 27.22 2.00
C ILE A 11 21.89 26.81 1.34
N THR A 12 21.97 26.18 0.19
CA THR A 12 20.83 25.49 -0.43
C THR A 12 20.54 24.26 0.39
N ILE A 13 19.48 24.31 1.21
CA ILE A 13 18.93 23.14 1.88
C ILE A 13 18.22 22.32 0.82
N SER A 14 18.95 21.45 0.14
CA SER A 14 18.38 20.38 -0.66
C SER A 14 17.73 19.38 0.30
N LYS A 15 16.41 19.43 0.42
CA LYS A 15 15.65 18.36 1.09
C LYS A 15 15.93 17.07 0.37
N SER A 16 16.59 16.14 1.05
CA SER A 16 16.96 14.85 0.50
C SER A 16 15.71 13.98 0.38
N PHE A 17 15.19 13.82 -0.84
CA PHE A 17 14.12 12.86 -1.14
C PHE A 17 14.57 11.40 -0.92
N ALA A 18 15.86 11.15 -0.87
CA ALA A 18 16.43 9.84 -0.57
C ALA A 18 16.12 9.34 0.85
N ASP A 19 15.71 10.23 1.75
CA ASP A 19 15.46 9.91 3.15
C ASP A 19 14.13 9.15 3.34
N ASN A 20 13.04 9.61 2.71
CA ASN A 20 11.71 9.00 2.86
C ASN A 20 11.66 7.54 2.40
N LYS A 21 12.29 7.25 1.26
CA LYS A 21 12.35 5.89 0.70
C LYS A 21 13.05 4.92 1.65
N ASN A 22 14.20 5.32 2.19
CA ASN A 22 14.95 4.51 3.14
C ASN A 22 14.16 4.27 4.42
N GLU A 23 13.47 5.28 4.92
CA GLU A 23 12.60 5.14 6.09
C GLU A 23 11.46 4.16 5.84
N ILE A 24 10.77 4.25 4.68
CA ILE A 24 9.72 3.29 4.30
C ILE A 24 10.28 1.87 4.23
N ILE A 25 11.42 1.67 3.57
CA ILE A 25 12.06 0.36 3.45
C ILE A 25 12.38 -0.19 4.84
N ASN A 26 13.07 0.59 5.69
CA ASN A 26 13.47 0.21 7.04
C ASN A 26 12.27 -0.15 7.93
N HIS A 27 11.15 0.57 7.80
CA HIS A 27 9.91 0.27 8.52
C HIS A 27 9.24 -1.00 7.97
N PHE A 28 9.11 -1.10 6.65
CA PHE A 28 8.36 -2.17 6.02
C PHE A 28 9.06 -3.53 6.11
N GLU A 29 10.39 -3.56 6.06
CA GLU A 29 11.20 -4.78 6.24
C GLU A 29 10.92 -5.46 7.58
N LYS A 30 10.71 -4.70 8.64
CA LYS A 30 10.49 -5.20 10.00
C LYS A 30 9.07 -5.75 10.25
N ILE A 31 8.15 -5.55 9.30
CA ILE A 31 6.75 -5.96 9.46
C ILE A 31 6.57 -7.39 8.96
N ASP A 32 6.39 -8.35 9.86
CA ASP A 32 5.98 -9.72 9.52
C ASP A 32 4.46 -9.89 9.58
N ASN A 33 3.82 -9.18 10.51
CA ASN A 33 2.38 -9.18 10.68
C ASN A 33 1.87 -7.75 10.76
N LEU A 34 0.72 -7.49 10.13
CA LEU A 34 0.07 -6.18 10.15
C LEU A 34 -1.41 -6.35 10.49
N ASN A 35 -1.85 -5.76 11.61
CA ASN A 35 -3.25 -5.70 12.01
C ASN A 35 -3.77 -4.29 11.78
N PHE A 36 -4.91 -4.16 11.13
CA PHE A 36 -5.47 -2.84 10.80
C PHE A 36 -6.99 -2.91 10.64
N LYS A 37 -7.63 -1.78 10.87
CA LYS A 37 -8.98 -1.51 10.38
C LYS A 37 -8.87 -0.98 8.95
N PHE A 38 -9.86 -1.24 8.14
CA PHE A 38 -9.86 -0.75 6.76
C PHE A 38 -11.20 -0.16 6.35
N GLU A 39 -11.14 0.73 5.39
CA GLU A 39 -12.22 1.15 4.52
C GLU A 39 -11.85 0.82 3.08
N GLN A 40 -12.74 0.14 2.39
CA GLN A 40 -12.58 -0.24 1.00
C GLN A 40 -13.69 0.40 0.19
N ASN A 41 -13.32 1.09 -0.89
CA ASN A 41 -14.25 1.64 -1.85
C ASN A 41 -14.10 0.90 -3.18
N ILE A 42 -15.17 0.25 -3.63
CA ILE A 42 -15.25 -0.43 -4.91
C ILE A 42 -16.36 0.23 -5.71
N ASN A 43 -16.01 1.07 -6.69
CA ASN A 43 -16.97 1.80 -7.51
C ASN A 43 -18.05 2.56 -6.71
N GLY A 44 -17.66 3.23 -5.63
CA GLY A 44 -18.56 3.98 -4.77
C GLY A 44 -19.24 3.16 -3.67
N LYS A 45 -19.14 1.82 -3.70
CA LYS A 45 -19.59 0.97 -2.59
C LYS A 45 -18.52 0.91 -1.53
N ILE A 46 -18.85 1.45 -0.35
CA ILE A 46 -17.94 1.47 0.81
C ILE A 46 -18.20 0.25 1.68
N GLU A 47 -17.14 -0.47 2.02
CA GLU A 47 -17.12 -1.58 2.96
C GLU A 47 -16.01 -1.33 4.00
N THR A 48 -16.27 -1.67 5.25
CA THR A 48 -15.29 -1.54 6.34
C THR A 48 -15.04 -2.87 7.00
N GLY A 49 -13.98 -2.98 7.79
CA GLY A 49 -13.70 -4.20 8.53
C GLY A 49 -12.35 -4.17 9.22
N ASN A 50 -11.90 -5.35 9.63
CA ASN A 50 -10.60 -5.56 10.25
C ASN A 50 -9.84 -6.63 9.47
N CYS A 51 -8.55 -6.39 9.25
CA CYS A 51 -7.67 -7.34 8.58
C CYS A 51 -6.43 -7.64 9.41
N THR A 52 -5.92 -8.84 9.20
CA THR A 52 -4.57 -9.25 9.60
C THR A 52 -3.85 -9.74 8.36
N ILE A 53 -2.71 -9.14 8.04
CA ILE A 53 -1.75 -9.66 7.06
C ILE A 53 -0.66 -10.40 7.81
N GLN A 54 -0.27 -11.55 7.30
CA GLN A 54 0.96 -12.25 7.65
C GLN A 54 1.76 -12.47 6.38
N TYR A 55 2.87 -11.78 6.27
CA TYR A 55 3.76 -11.91 5.12
C TYR A 55 4.50 -13.24 5.14
N PRO A 56 4.75 -13.88 3.97
CA PRO A 56 4.22 -13.51 2.66
C PRO A 56 2.82 -14.08 2.40
N LYS A 57 2.02 -13.34 1.65
CA LYS A 57 0.82 -13.79 0.91
C LYS A 57 -0.32 -14.38 1.74
N LYS A 58 -0.37 -14.12 3.04
CA LYS A 58 -1.51 -14.49 3.87
C LYS A 58 -2.26 -13.26 4.34
N ILE A 59 -3.57 -13.30 4.26
CA ILE A 59 -4.45 -12.26 4.79
C ILE A 59 -5.74 -12.90 5.31
N TYR A 60 -6.25 -12.34 6.39
CA TYR A 60 -7.57 -12.62 6.90
C TYR A 60 -8.28 -11.29 7.15
N CYS A 61 -9.44 -11.08 6.52
CA CYS A 61 -10.27 -9.90 6.72
C CYS A 61 -11.68 -10.31 7.09
N LYS A 62 -12.21 -9.68 8.13
CA LYS A 62 -13.61 -9.76 8.52
C LYS A 62 -14.26 -8.41 8.21
N TYR A 63 -15.25 -8.42 7.34
CA TYR A 63 -16.01 -7.24 6.97
C TYR A 63 -17.14 -6.97 7.96
N ASN A 64 -17.43 -5.70 8.19
CA ASN A 64 -18.60 -5.26 8.93
C ASN A 64 -19.86 -5.39 8.06
N GLY A 65 -21.03 -5.54 8.71
CA GLY A 65 -22.33 -5.60 8.02
C GLY A 65 -22.94 -6.99 7.96
N GLY A 66 -24.15 -7.06 7.43
CA GLY A 66 -25.03 -8.23 7.52
C GLY A 66 -24.66 -9.42 6.63
N SER A 67 -23.71 -9.26 5.69
CA SER A 67 -23.30 -10.33 4.76
C SER A 67 -22.35 -11.36 5.38
N ASN A 68 -21.85 -11.13 6.60
CA ASN A 68 -20.80 -11.92 7.26
C ASN A 68 -19.62 -12.24 6.31
N LYS A 69 -19.26 -11.25 5.49
CA LYS A 69 -18.20 -11.39 4.49
C LYS A 69 -16.84 -11.56 5.15
N ILE A 70 -16.13 -12.59 4.73
CA ILE A 70 -14.76 -12.90 5.14
C ILE A 70 -13.92 -13.07 3.88
N LEU A 71 -12.73 -12.46 3.86
CA LEU A 71 -11.70 -12.71 2.84
C LEU A 71 -10.51 -13.37 3.50
N VAL A 72 -10.03 -14.45 2.90
CA VAL A 72 -8.88 -15.19 3.40
C VAL A 72 -7.96 -15.57 2.25
N SER A 73 -6.65 -15.47 2.46
CA SER A 73 -5.64 -16.02 1.56
C SER A 73 -4.68 -16.95 2.30
N ASN A 74 -4.27 -18.04 1.64
CA ASN A 74 -3.32 -19.03 2.15
C ASN A 74 -2.05 -19.14 1.27
N SER A 75 -1.67 -18.11 0.56
CA SER A 75 -0.56 -18.05 -0.40
C SER A 75 -0.81 -18.75 -1.75
N LYS A 76 -1.85 -19.55 -1.88
CA LYS A 76 -2.22 -20.26 -3.13
C LYS A 76 -3.51 -19.72 -3.74
N SER A 77 -4.47 -19.41 -2.89
CA SER A 77 -5.80 -18.94 -3.30
C SER A 77 -6.32 -17.87 -2.35
N VAL A 78 -7.18 -17.02 -2.90
CA VAL A 78 -8.03 -16.10 -2.15
C VAL A 78 -9.43 -16.67 -2.11
N VAL A 79 -10.03 -16.73 -0.93
CA VAL A 79 -11.42 -17.16 -0.73
C VAL A 79 -12.20 -15.98 -0.15
N VAL A 80 -13.32 -15.67 -0.78
CA VAL A 80 -14.33 -14.75 -0.26
C VAL A 80 -15.56 -15.56 0.13
N LYS A 81 -15.88 -15.56 1.42
CA LYS A 81 -17.08 -16.22 1.99
C LYS A 81 -18.11 -15.16 2.37
N THR A 82 -19.37 -15.44 2.07
CA THR A 82 -20.55 -14.64 2.49
C THR A 82 -21.63 -15.57 3.06
N ASN A 83 -22.76 -15.00 3.46
CA ASN A 83 -23.92 -15.81 3.89
C ASN A 83 -24.48 -16.69 2.78
N THR A 84 -24.31 -16.29 1.51
CA THR A 84 -24.89 -16.97 0.33
C THR A 84 -23.96 -17.97 -0.33
N GLY A 85 -22.68 -18.01 0.08
CA GLY A 85 -21.71 -18.93 -0.53
C GLY A 85 -20.26 -18.49 -0.37
N TYR A 86 -19.40 -19.17 -1.09
CA TYR A 86 -17.99 -18.79 -1.18
C TYR A 86 -17.48 -18.82 -2.60
N TYR A 87 -16.50 -17.96 -2.88
CA TYR A 87 -15.80 -17.85 -4.15
C TYR A 87 -14.31 -18.06 -3.91
N ARG A 88 -13.66 -18.84 -4.77
CA ARG A 88 -12.23 -19.12 -4.69
C ARG A 88 -11.53 -18.72 -5.96
N TYR A 89 -10.45 -17.95 -5.81
CA TYR A 89 -9.61 -17.49 -6.92
C TYR A 89 -8.16 -17.89 -6.68
N PRO A 90 -7.39 -18.31 -7.71
CA PRO A 90 -5.94 -18.40 -7.59
C PRO A 90 -5.36 -17.04 -7.21
N ILE A 91 -4.51 -16.97 -6.18
CA ILE A 91 -3.96 -15.68 -5.73
C ILE A 91 -3.20 -14.95 -6.84
N LYS A 92 -2.53 -15.71 -7.72
CA LYS A 92 -1.77 -15.18 -8.87
C LYS A 92 -2.64 -14.40 -9.87
N GLN A 93 -3.94 -14.60 -9.87
CA GLN A 93 -4.90 -13.89 -10.70
C GLN A 93 -5.51 -12.66 -10.01
N THR A 94 -5.02 -12.31 -8.83
CA THR A 94 -5.52 -11.17 -8.05
C THR A 94 -4.40 -10.19 -7.75
N PRO A 95 -4.67 -8.88 -7.65
CA PRO A 95 -3.68 -7.89 -7.22
C PRO A 95 -3.08 -8.18 -5.84
N LEU A 96 -3.79 -8.92 -4.99
CA LEU A 96 -3.30 -9.33 -3.67
C LEU A 96 -2.02 -10.18 -3.75
N ASN A 97 -1.79 -10.89 -4.86
CA ASN A 97 -0.53 -11.61 -5.07
C ASN A 97 0.71 -10.71 -4.97
N LEU A 98 0.57 -9.47 -5.44
CA LEU A 98 1.65 -8.49 -5.47
C LEU A 98 1.71 -7.68 -4.16
N ILE A 99 0.55 -7.23 -3.66
CA ILE A 99 0.44 -6.42 -2.43
C ILE A 99 0.90 -7.21 -1.20
N LEU A 100 0.60 -8.51 -1.15
CA LEU A 100 0.97 -9.38 -0.03
C LEU A 100 2.35 -10.03 -0.18
N ASP A 101 3.11 -9.66 -1.21
CA ASP A 101 4.50 -10.09 -1.42
C ASP A 101 5.45 -8.98 -0.96
N LYS A 102 5.92 -9.07 0.29
CA LYS A 102 6.77 -8.04 0.91
C LYS A 102 8.06 -7.80 0.11
N GLU A 103 8.74 -8.86 -0.32
CA GLU A 103 10.00 -8.74 -1.08
C GLU A 103 9.79 -8.06 -2.43
N PHE A 104 8.72 -8.45 -3.13
CA PHE A 104 8.34 -7.81 -4.39
C PHE A 104 8.07 -6.31 -4.17
N MET A 105 7.33 -5.96 -3.12
CA MET A 105 6.99 -4.59 -2.77
C MET A 105 8.24 -3.76 -2.47
N LEU A 106 9.13 -4.26 -1.62
CA LEU A 106 10.39 -3.60 -1.28
C LEU A 106 11.26 -3.37 -2.52
N LYS A 107 11.35 -4.37 -3.40
CA LYS A 107 12.07 -4.24 -4.67
C LYS A 107 11.49 -3.14 -5.56
N LYS A 108 10.16 -3.06 -5.65
CA LYS A 108 9.49 -2.01 -6.44
C LYS A 108 9.74 -0.63 -5.82
N ILE A 109 9.55 -0.45 -4.53
CA ILE A 109 9.79 0.80 -3.81
C ILE A 109 11.23 1.28 -4.02
N ASN A 110 12.21 0.38 -3.89
CA ASN A 110 13.63 0.71 -4.05
C ASN A 110 13.97 1.25 -5.44
N ASN A 111 13.33 0.71 -6.48
CA ASN A 111 13.65 1.01 -7.89
C ASN A 111 12.75 2.08 -8.52
N MET A 112 11.85 2.71 -7.76
CA MET A 112 10.90 3.69 -8.28
C MET A 112 11.07 5.05 -7.63
N GLU A 113 10.59 6.07 -8.32
CA GLU A 113 10.46 7.41 -7.75
C GLU A 113 9.17 7.52 -6.97
N GLU A 114 9.24 8.22 -5.85
CA GLU A 114 8.09 8.53 -5.01
C GLU A 114 7.36 9.78 -5.53
N LYS A 115 6.05 9.83 -5.30
CA LYS A 115 5.24 11.01 -5.50
C LYS A 115 4.56 11.39 -4.21
N ILE A 116 4.74 12.64 -3.77
CA ILE A 116 4.03 13.16 -2.61
C ILE A 116 2.63 13.63 -3.06
N ILE A 117 1.60 13.16 -2.37
CA ILE A 117 0.19 13.51 -2.63
C ILE A 117 -0.35 14.24 -1.40
N ASP A 118 -0.97 15.40 -1.62
CA ASP A 118 -1.66 16.24 -0.63
C ASP A 118 -0.82 16.58 0.60
N ASN A 119 0.51 16.61 0.49
CA ASN A 119 1.45 16.75 1.61
C ASN A 119 1.17 15.78 2.77
N LYS A 120 0.57 14.63 2.48
CA LYS A 120 0.12 13.66 3.47
C LYS A 120 0.60 12.25 3.18
N PHE A 121 0.69 11.87 1.92
CA PHE A 121 1.06 10.53 1.51
C PHE A 121 2.26 10.51 0.58
N ILE A 122 3.07 9.47 0.72
CA ILE A 122 4.08 9.06 -0.25
C ILE A 122 3.46 7.93 -1.08
N ASN A 123 3.39 8.12 -2.39
CA ASN A 123 2.78 7.18 -3.32
C ASN A 123 3.82 6.56 -4.24
N TYR A 124 3.71 5.25 -4.44
CA TYR A 124 4.40 4.50 -5.48
C TYR A 124 3.36 3.90 -6.42
N LYS A 125 3.47 4.23 -7.71
CA LYS A 125 2.57 3.74 -8.75
C LYS A 125 3.32 2.89 -9.75
N PHE A 126 2.85 1.67 -10.01
CA PHE A 126 3.43 0.77 -11.01
C PHE A 126 2.36 -0.08 -11.69
N ILE A 127 2.74 -0.65 -12.84
CA ILE A 127 1.91 -1.60 -13.59
C ILE A 127 2.64 -2.95 -13.55
N GLU A 128 1.92 -4.00 -13.23
CA GLU A 128 2.43 -5.37 -13.23
C GLU A 128 1.32 -6.33 -13.66
N ASN A 129 1.58 -7.16 -14.68
CA ASN A 129 0.60 -8.09 -15.26
C ASN A 129 -0.75 -7.41 -15.58
N ASP A 130 -0.70 -6.25 -16.26
CA ASP A 130 -1.85 -5.40 -16.63
C ASP A 130 -2.66 -4.86 -15.43
N ASN A 131 -2.18 -5.02 -14.21
CA ASN A 131 -2.77 -4.39 -13.03
C ASN A 131 -2.02 -3.09 -12.71
N GLU A 132 -2.76 -1.99 -12.65
CA GLU A 132 -2.26 -0.75 -12.07
C GLU A 132 -2.35 -0.83 -10.55
N ILE A 133 -1.23 -0.60 -9.87
CA ILE A 133 -1.14 -0.65 -8.42
C ILE A 133 -0.57 0.68 -7.93
N ASN A 134 -1.28 1.30 -7.01
CA ASN A 134 -0.81 2.45 -6.25
C ASN A 134 -0.72 2.06 -4.78
N ILE A 135 0.38 2.41 -4.12
CA ILE A 135 0.59 2.11 -2.70
C ILE A 135 0.88 3.41 -1.99
N PHE A 136 0.24 3.59 -0.84
CA PHE A 136 0.31 4.81 -0.08
C PHE A 136 0.96 4.57 1.28
N PHE A 137 1.96 5.39 1.60
CA PHE A 137 2.58 5.46 2.93
C PHE A 137 2.30 6.84 3.53
N ASP A 138 2.23 6.90 4.83
CA ASP A 138 2.13 8.16 5.57
C ASP A 138 3.44 8.95 5.45
N LEU A 139 3.35 10.23 5.09
CA LEU A 139 4.55 11.08 4.90
C LEU A 139 5.34 11.34 6.19
N LYS A 140 4.69 11.20 7.36
CA LYS A 140 5.34 11.49 8.65
C LYS A 140 5.80 10.24 9.37
N THR A 141 5.00 9.17 9.29
CA THR A 141 5.25 7.93 10.05
C THR A 141 5.78 6.80 9.19
N PHE A 142 5.78 6.95 7.86
CA PHE A 142 6.22 5.96 6.87
C PHE A 142 5.48 4.62 6.93
N HIS A 143 4.37 4.56 7.69
CA HIS A 143 3.53 3.36 7.75
C HIS A 143 2.69 3.21 6.49
N LEU A 144 2.42 1.98 6.09
CA LEU A 144 1.48 1.66 5.02
C LEU A 144 0.09 2.19 5.38
N ARG A 145 -0.50 2.98 4.49
CA ARG A 145 -1.83 3.59 4.65
C ARG A 145 -2.86 3.07 3.67
N GLY A 146 -2.45 2.29 2.71
CA GLY A 146 -3.39 1.70 1.78
C GLY A 146 -2.81 1.37 0.43
N TRP A 147 -3.69 0.90 -0.41
CA TRP A 147 -3.41 0.63 -1.81
C TRP A 147 -4.65 0.88 -2.66
N GLN A 148 -4.40 1.10 -3.92
CA GLN A 148 -5.40 1.18 -4.96
C GLN A 148 -5.02 0.19 -6.06
N THR A 149 -6.00 -0.53 -6.57
CA THR A 149 -5.85 -1.46 -7.69
C THR A 149 -7.04 -1.35 -8.61
N THR A 150 -6.91 -1.89 -9.81
CA THR A 150 -8.06 -2.19 -10.68
C THR A 150 -8.32 -3.69 -10.64
N ASP A 151 -9.59 -4.08 -10.72
CA ASP A 151 -9.96 -5.48 -10.94
C ASP A 151 -9.94 -5.84 -12.44
N ILE A 152 -10.27 -7.08 -12.76
CA ILE A 152 -10.31 -7.58 -14.15
C ILE A 152 -11.34 -6.87 -15.04
N TYR A 153 -12.30 -6.16 -14.44
CA TYR A 153 -13.32 -5.35 -15.12
C TYR A 153 -12.95 -3.86 -15.15
N GLN A 154 -11.72 -3.51 -14.78
CA GLN A 154 -11.22 -2.13 -14.64
C GLN A 154 -11.96 -1.33 -13.55
N ASN A 155 -12.62 -1.99 -12.61
CA ASN A 155 -13.21 -1.34 -11.47
C ASN A 155 -12.13 -0.89 -10.49
N LEU A 156 -12.19 0.38 -10.11
CA LEU A 156 -11.29 0.95 -9.13
C LEU A 156 -11.63 0.41 -7.74
N ASN A 157 -10.61 -0.11 -7.08
CA ASN A 157 -10.67 -0.60 -5.71
C ASN A 157 -9.61 0.11 -4.89
N ILE A 158 -10.04 0.93 -3.95
CA ILE A 158 -9.17 1.65 -3.02
C ILE A 158 -9.39 1.08 -1.63
N THR A 159 -8.31 0.73 -0.94
CA THR A 159 -8.34 0.27 0.45
C THR A 159 -7.46 1.18 1.29
N TYR A 160 -8.05 1.83 2.30
CA TYR A 160 -7.37 2.64 3.29
C TYR A 160 -7.22 1.87 4.60
N LEU A 161 -6.07 2.06 5.28
CA LEU A 161 -5.70 1.41 6.54
C LEU A 161 -5.58 2.44 7.67
N TRP A 162 -6.04 2.08 8.86
CA TRP A 162 -5.82 2.83 10.11
C TRP A 162 -5.75 1.94 11.35
#